data_d632863b418560b9d252891e89658e21
#
_entry.id   d632863b418560b9d252891e89658e21
#
_cell.length_a   1.000
_cell.length_b   1.000
_cell.length_c   1.000
_cell.angle_alpha   90.00
_cell.angle_beta   90.00
_cell.angle_gamma   90.00
#
_symmetry.space_group_name_H-M   'P 1'
#
loop_
_entity.id
_entity.type
_entity.pdbx_description
1 polymer ?
#
loop_
_entity_poly.entity_id
_entity_poly.type
_entity_poly.pdbx_seq_one_letter_code
_entity_poly.pdbx_strand_id
1 'polypeptide(L)'
;MRGLNKVYYLRLEIKDLEEEIKSIPDVSGMNYSGMPHSTGVSDPTFNLVQKREKLIGKLNRKKDRLIDELERVEDILETIKDDEIRTMARMRFIKNMKWEDIGEVVHLDRTVCSKKVRKYLKNMNLE
;
A
#
# COMPACT_ATOMS: atom_id res chain seq x y z
N MET A 1 2.51 -17.51 4.75
CA MET A 1 2.08 -16.11 4.86
C MET A 1 2.34 -15.26 3.60
N ARG A 2 2.85 -15.86 2.55
CA ARG A 2 3.17 -15.13 1.32
C ARG A 2 1.95 -14.42 0.72
N GLY A 3 0.81 -15.07 0.68
CA GLY A 3 -0.41 -14.50 0.11
C GLY A 3 -1.01 -13.37 0.92
N LEU A 4 -0.62 -13.20 2.16
CA LEU A 4 -1.15 -12.16 3.04
C LEU A 4 -0.26 -10.91 3.11
N ASN A 5 0.95 -10.95 2.54
CA ASN A 5 1.87 -9.83 2.55
C ASN A 5 1.68 -8.85 1.39
N LYS A 6 0.80 -9.13 0.45
CA LYS A 6 0.57 -8.25 -0.70
C LYS A 6 0.09 -6.86 -0.30
N VAL A 7 -0.73 -6.76 0.74
CA VAL A 7 -1.20 -5.46 1.24
C VAL A 7 -0.02 -4.58 1.65
N TYR A 8 0.92 -5.15 2.37
CA TYR A 8 2.11 -4.43 2.81
C TYR A 8 2.92 -3.88 1.63
N TYR A 9 3.20 -4.72 0.65
CA TYR A 9 3.98 -4.30 -0.52
C TYR A 9 3.22 -3.30 -1.39
N LEU A 10 1.92 -3.47 -1.56
CA LEU A 10 1.11 -2.50 -2.30
C LEU A 10 1.12 -1.13 -1.63
N ARG A 11 1.06 -1.09 -0.30
CA ARG A 11 1.16 0.19 0.43
C ARG A 11 2.51 0.85 0.25
N LEU A 12 3.60 0.08 0.22
CA LEU A 12 4.93 0.61 -0.04
C LEU A 12 5.04 1.17 -1.45
N GLU A 13 4.51 0.46 -2.43
CA GLU A 13 4.52 0.92 -3.83
C GLU A 13 3.69 2.20 -4.00
N ILE A 14 2.54 2.26 -3.35
CA ILE A 14 1.68 3.46 -3.38
C ILE A 14 2.42 4.65 -2.76
N LYS A 15 3.05 4.45 -1.62
CA LYS A 15 3.82 5.51 -0.96
C LYS A 15 4.94 6.01 -1.86
N ASP A 16 5.66 5.10 -2.51
CA ASP A 16 6.73 5.44 -3.44
C ASP A 16 6.21 6.29 -4.60
N LEU A 17 5.10 5.88 -5.21
CA LEU A 17 4.48 6.65 -6.29
C LEU A 17 4.02 8.03 -5.82
N GLU A 18 3.44 8.12 -4.63
CA GLU A 18 3.04 9.42 -4.06
C GLU A 18 4.24 10.34 -3.87
N GLU A 19 5.36 9.80 -3.40
CA GLU A 19 6.59 10.56 -3.25
C GLU A 19 7.16 11.01 -4.59
N GLU A 20 7.13 10.16 -5.60
CA GLU A 20 7.57 10.51 -6.94
C GLU A 20 6.71 11.63 -7.53
N ILE A 21 5.39 11.54 -7.38
CA ILE A 21 4.47 12.57 -7.87
C ILE A 21 4.76 13.91 -7.18
N LYS A 22 5.01 13.89 -5.88
CA LYS A 22 5.35 15.09 -5.12
C LYS A 22 6.68 15.72 -5.56
N SER A 23 7.60 14.90 -6.03
CA SER A 23 8.91 15.39 -6.48
C SER A 23 8.85 16.10 -7.83
N ILE A 24 7.78 15.92 -8.59
CA ILE A 24 7.60 16.61 -9.86
C ILE A 24 7.15 18.05 -9.58
N PRO A 25 7.81 19.05 -10.17
CA PRO A 25 7.43 20.43 -9.94
C PRO A 25 5.96 20.67 -10.30
N ASP A 26 5.27 21.42 -9.44
CA ASP A 26 3.90 21.82 -9.71
C ASP A 26 3.90 22.92 -10.77
N VAL A 27 3.37 22.59 -11.92
CA VAL A 27 3.29 23.53 -13.06
C VAL A 27 1.91 24.15 -13.18
N SER A 28 0.98 23.80 -12.32
CA SER A 28 -0.39 24.30 -12.37
C SER A 28 -0.50 25.81 -12.09
N GLY A 29 0.48 26.36 -11.39
CA GLY A 29 0.55 27.80 -11.11
C GLY A 29 1.34 28.60 -12.13
N MET A 30 1.91 27.96 -13.12
CA MET A 30 2.67 28.65 -14.16
C MET A 30 1.75 29.40 -15.11
N ASN A 31 2.08 30.66 -15.30
CA ASN A 31 1.34 31.50 -16.23
C ASN A 31 1.85 31.27 -17.64
N TYR A 32 1.04 30.65 -18.49
CA TYR A 32 1.38 30.39 -19.87
C TYR A 32 1.04 31.56 -20.81
N SER A 33 0.31 32.55 -20.31
CA SER A 33 -0.07 33.69 -21.11
C SER A 33 1.15 34.58 -21.37
N GLY A 34 1.49 34.74 -22.64
CA GLY A 34 2.64 35.56 -23.04
C GLY A 34 3.89 34.78 -23.36
N MET A 35 3.89 33.48 -23.17
CA MET A 35 4.98 32.66 -23.66
C MET A 35 4.83 32.39 -25.16
N PRO A 36 5.87 32.60 -25.97
CA PRO A 36 5.79 32.22 -27.38
C PRO A 36 5.56 30.72 -27.46
N HIS A 37 4.51 30.35 -28.15
CA HIS A 37 4.28 28.95 -28.43
C HIS A 37 5.37 28.47 -29.38
N SER A 38 6.36 27.80 -28.84
CA SER A 38 7.28 27.12 -29.70
C SER A 38 6.54 25.96 -30.32
N THR A 39 6.41 25.99 -31.61
CA THR A 39 5.91 24.89 -32.41
C THR A 39 6.92 23.77 -32.48
N GLY A 40 7.94 23.84 -31.68
CA GLY A 40 8.99 22.82 -31.60
C GLY A 40 8.64 21.73 -30.62
N VAL A 41 9.26 20.71 -30.86
CA VAL A 41 9.28 19.42 -30.27
C VAL A 41 9.64 19.47 -28.80
N SER A 42 8.96 19.32 -27.85
CA SER A 42 9.26 19.21 -26.42
C SER A 42 9.23 20.53 -25.67
N ASP A 43 8.02 20.88 -25.27
CA ASP A 43 7.82 21.78 -24.16
C ASP A 43 8.13 21.00 -22.87
N PRO A 44 9.17 21.36 -22.11
CA PRO A 44 9.50 20.67 -20.87
C PRO A 44 8.35 20.64 -19.86
N THR A 45 7.56 21.71 -19.84
CA THR A 45 6.39 21.80 -18.97
C THR A 45 5.33 20.78 -19.35
N PHE A 46 5.06 20.65 -20.64
CA PHE A 46 4.10 19.66 -21.14
C PHE A 46 4.56 18.24 -20.82
N ASN A 47 5.85 17.95 -20.98
CA ASN A 47 6.40 16.66 -20.65
C ASN A 47 6.25 16.34 -19.16
N LEU A 48 6.43 17.32 -18.29
CA LEU A 48 6.25 17.15 -16.84
C LEU A 48 4.80 16.87 -16.51
N VAL A 49 3.86 17.58 -17.13
CA VAL A 49 2.43 17.33 -16.94
C VAL A 49 2.06 15.91 -17.36
N GLN A 50 2.52 15.47 -18.53
CA GLN A 50 2.26 14.11 -19.02
C GLN A 50 2.87 13.06 -18.09
N LYS A 51 4.09 13.28 -17.63
CA LYS A 51 4.76 12.35 -16.72
C LYS A 51 3.97 12.23 -15.42
N ARG A 52 3.53 13.36 -14.88
CA ARG A 52 2.72 13.38 -13.66
C ARG A 52 1.41 12.62 -13.85
N GLU A 53 0.72 12.85 -14.95
CA GLU A 53 -0.54 12.16 -15.27
C GLU A 53 -0.36 10.65 -15.37
N LYS A 54 0.72 10.19 -15.99
CA LYS A 54 1.04 8.77 -16.05
C LYS A 54 1.24 8.17 -14.67
N LEU A 55 1.97 8.87 -13.81
CA LEU A 55 2.22 8.40 -12.44
C LEU A 55 0.94 8.37 -11.63
N ILE A 56 0.07 9.38 -11.78
CA ILE A 56 -1.23 9.41 -11.12
C ILE A 56 -2.09 8.24 -11.58
N GLY A 57 -2.08 7.93 -12.87
CA GLY A 57 -2.78 6.75 -13.40
C GLY A 57 -2.29 5.45 -12.80
N LYS A 58 -0.97 5.28 -12.68
CA LYS A 58 -0.37 4.12 -12.02
C LYS A 58 -0.78 4.04 -10.54
N LEU A 59 -0.74 5.19 -9.86
CA LEU A 59 -1.13 5.28 -8.46
C LEU A 59 -2.57 4.82 -8.26
N ASN A 60 -3.49 5.31 -9.08
CA ASN A 60 -4.89 4.96 -8.98
C ASN A 60 -5.12 3.46 -9.21
N ARG A 61 -4.43 2.86 -10.17
CA ARG A 61 -4.50 1.41 -10.40
C ARG A 61 -3.96 0.61 -9.22
N LYS A 62 -2.88 1.08 -8.59
CA LYS A 62 -2.34 0.44 -7.39
C LYS A 62 -3.29 0.55 -6.21
N LYS A 63 -3.96 1.69 -6.05
CA LYS A 63 -4.96 1.87 -5.00
C LYS A 63 -6.15 0.94 -5.19
N ASP A 64 -6.60 0.74 -6.42
CA ASP A 64 -7.68 -0.20 -6.72
C ASP A 64 -7.27 -1.63 -6.36
N ARG A 65 -6.04 -2.01 -6.70
CA ARG A 65 -5.51 -3.33 -6.31
C ARG A 65 -5.43 -3.50 -4.80
N LEU A 66 -5.06 -2.44 -4.10
CA LEU A 66 -4.99 -2.46 -2.63
C LEU A 66 -6.38 -2.73 -2.04
N ILE A 67 -7.41 -2.06 -2.56
CA ILE A 67 -8.79 -2.26 -2.09
C ILE A 67 -9.19 -3.73 -2.29
N ASP A 68 -8.94 -4.29 -3.46
CA ASP A 68 -9.26 -5.69 -3.75
C ASP A 68 -8.51 -6.66 -2.82
N GLU A 69 -7.23 -6.40 -2.57
CA GLU A 69 -6.44 -7.23 -1.66
C GLU A 69 -6.91 -7.12 -0.22
N LEU A 70 -7.30 -5.92 0.21
CA LEU A 70 -7.85 -5.73 1.55
C LEU A 70 -9.13 -6.53 1.73
N GLU A 71 -10.03 -6.53 0.76
CA GLU A 71 -11.25 -7.33 0.80
C GLU A 71 -10.92 -8.82 0.88
N ARG A 72 -10.00 -9.27 0.04
CA ARG A 72 -9.58 -10.68 0.01
C ARG A 72 -9.01 -11.12 1.36
N VAL A 73 -8.11 -10.31 1.92
CA VAL A 73 -7.47 -10.64 3.20
C VAL A 73 -8.50 -10.59 4.32
N GLU A 74 -9.37 -9.60 4.34
CA GLU A 74 -10.43 -9.53 5.35
C GLU A 74 -11.34 -10.76 5.33
N ASP A 75 -11.74 -11.20 4.15
CA ASP A 75 -12.56 -12.41 4.00
C ASP A 75 -11.85 -13.64 4.57
N ILE A 76 -10.55 -13.77 4.30
CA ILE A 76 -9.75 -14.87 4.86
C ILE A 76 -9.69 -14.78 6.38
N LEU A 77 -9.43 -13.59 6.91
CA LEU A 77 -9.28 -13.40 8.36
C LEU A 77 -10.58 -13.63 9.11
N GLU A 78 -11.71 -13.34 8.50
CA GLU A 78 -13.03 -13.61 9.11
C GLU A 78 -13.28 -15.10 9.32
N THR A 79 -12.61 -15.96 8.58
CA THR A 79 -12.73 -17.41 8.77
C THR A 79 -11.99 -17.90 10.01
N ILE A 80 -11.14 -17.08 10.62
CA ILE A 80 -10.39 -17.44 11.82
C ILE A 80 -11.34 -17.41 13.01
N LYS A 81 -11.49 -18.55 13.67
CA LYS A 81 -12.43 -18.69 14.79
C LYS A 81 -11.87 -18.19 16.12
N ASP A 82 -10.57 -18.22 16.29
CA ASP A 82 -9.93 -17.74 17.51
C ASP A 82 -9.85 -16.22 17.51
N ASP A 83 -10.47 -15.58 18.48
CA ASP A 83 -10.54 -14.11 18.54
C ASP A 83 -9.18 -13.46 18.69
N GLU A 84 -8.31 -14.03 19.52
CA GLU A 84 -6.96 -13.49 19.73
C GLU A 84 -6.13 -13.55 18.45
N ILE A 85 -6.14 -14.71 17.81
CA ILE A 85 -5.38 -14.92 16.56
C ILE A 85 -5.92 -14.04 15.44
N ARG A 86 -7.26 -13.97 15.30
CA ARG A 86 -7.88 -13.12 14.29
C ARG A 86 -7.50 -11.65 14.49
N THR A 87 -7.52 -11.19 15.75
CA THR A 87 -7.14 -9.81 16.08
C THR A 87 -5.69 -9.53 15.72
N MET A 88 -4.78 -10.42 16.12
CA MET A 88 -3.34 -10.27 15.81
C MET A 88 -3.08 -10.32 14.30
N ALA A 89 -3.75 -11.24 13.59
CA ALA A 89 -3.60 -11.36 12.15
C ALA A 89 -4.11 -10.09 11.45
N ARG A 90 -5.21 -9.54 11.91
CA ARG A 90 -5.75 -8.29 11.36
C ARG A 90 -4.77 -7.13 11.57
N MET A 91 -4.19 -7.02 12.75
CA MET A 91 -3.17 -5.99 13.03
C MET A 91 -1.96 -6.15 12.11
N ARG A 92 -1.53 -7.38 11.88
CA ARG A 92 -0.34 -7.66 11.07
C ARG A 92 -0.59 -7.48 9.57
N PHE A 93 -1.67 -8.04 9.04
CA PHE A 93 -1.87 -8.12 7.59
C PHE A 93 -2.73 -6.99 7.02
N ILE A 94 -3.61 -6.41 7.80
CA ILE A 94 -4.42 -5.27 7.36
C ILE A 94 -3.77 -3.95 7.77
N LYS A 95 -3.40 -3.83 9.05
CA LYS A 95 -2.81 -2.59 9.59
C LYS A 95 -1.30 -2.50 9.43
N ASN A 96 -0.66 -3.60 9.04
CA ASN A 96 0.79 -3.67 8.81
C ASN A 96 1.63 -3.29 10.03
N MET A 97 1.15 -3.64 11.22
CA MET A 97 1.86 -3.39 12.47
C MET A 97 3.03 -4.36 12.61
N LYS A 98 4.06 -3.91 13.30
CA LYS A 98 5.18 -4.77 13.68
C LYS A 98 4.74 -5.72 14.79
N TRP A 99 5.33 -6.92 14.82
CA TRP A 99 5.01 -7.89 15.88
C TRP A 99 5.25 -7.33 17.27
N GLU A 100 6.24 -6.47 17.42
CA GLU A 100 6.54 -5.79 18.67
C GLU A 100 5.36 -4.95 19.16
N ASP A 101 4.79 -4.16 18.26
CA ASP A 101 3.63 -3.30 18.55
C ASP A 101 2.37 -4.13 18.83
N ILE A 102 2.19 -5.21 18.08
CA ILE A 102 1.08 -6.15 18.30
C ILE A 102 1.19 -6.76 19.70
N GLY A 103 2.42 -7.16 20.08
CA GLY A 103 2.68 -7.71 21.41
C GLY A 103 2.30 -6.76 22.53
N GLU A 104 2.57 -5.48 22.36
CA GLU A 104 2.18 -4.47 23.35
C GLU A 104 0.66 -4.36 23.49
N VAL A 105 -0.07 -4.43 22.39
CA VAL A 105 -1.54 -4.33 22.41
C VAL A 105 -2.19 -5.55 23.08
N VAL A 106 -1.70 -6.75 22.76
CA VAL A 106 -2.29 -7.99 23.28
C VAL A 106 -1.62 -8.53 24.54
N HIS A 107 -0.61 -7.81 25.04
CA HIS A 107 0.16 -8.18 26.24
C HIS A 107 0.85 -9.53 26.13
N LEU A 108 1.45 -9.81 24.99
CA LEU A 108 2.22 -11.00 24.72
C LEU A 108 3.56 -10.62 24.10
N ASP A 109 4.56 -11.48 24.28
CA ASP A 109 5.85 -11.27 23.62
C ASP A 109 5.69 -11.36 22.09
N ARG A 110 6.47 -10.54 21.38
CA ARG A 110 6.43 -10.50 19.91
C ARG A 110 6.65 -11.87 19.27
N THR A 111 7.54 -12.67 19.84
CA THR A 111 7.83 -14.02 19.34
C THR A 111 6.63 -14.93 19.50
N VAL A 112 5.95 -14.84 20.63
CA VAL A 112 4.73 -15.62 20.90
C VAL A 112 3.63 -15.25 19.92
N CYS A 113 3.43 -13.95 19.69
CA CYS A 113 2.43 -13.46 18.72
C CYS A 113 2.68 -14.02 17.32
N SER A 114 3.90 -13.88 16.85
CA SER A 114 4.30 -14.34 15.52
C SER A 114 4.10 -15.84 15.36
N LYS A 115 4.56 -16.62 16.35
CA LYS A 115 4.45 -18.08 16.31
C LYS A 115 2.98 -18.54 16.32
N LYS A 116 2.14 -17.95 17.16
CA LYS A 116 0.73 -18.32 17.24
C LYS A 116 0.02 -18.09 15.92
N VAL A 117 0.22 -16.92 15.32
CA VAL A 117 -0.42 -16.58 14.06
C VAL A 117 0.08 -17.48 12.93
N ARG A 118 1.39 -17.67 12.82
CA ARG A 118 1.98 -18.53 11.77
C ARG A 118 1.50 -19.97 11.88
N LYS A 119 1.47 -20.50 13.09
CA LYS A 119 1.01 -21.87 13.31
C LYS A 119 -0.45 -22.05 12.90
N TYR A 120 -1.30 -21.08 13.26
CA TYR A 120 -2.72 -21.14 12.91
C TYR A 120 -2.91 -21.07 11.39
N LEU A 121 -2.23 -20.14 10.73
CA LEU A 121 -2.34 -19.97 9.28
C LEU A 121 -1.80 -21.20 8.53
N LYS A 122 -0.74 -21.81 9.03
CA LYS A 122 -0.21 -23.02 8.45
C LYS A 122 -1.22 -24.16 8.52
N ASN A 123 -1.90 -24.30 9.66
CA ASN A 123 -2.95 -25.32 9.83
C ASN A 123 -4.15 -25.08 8.91
N MET A 124 -4.38 -23.85 8.49
CA MET A 124 -5.43 -23.50 7.55
C MET A 124 -4.96 -23.54 6.08
N ASN A 125 -3.71 -23.92 5.83
CA ASN A 125 -3.10 -23.92 4.49
C ASN A 125 -3.12 -22.53 3.80
N LEU A 126 -2.93 -21.48 4.58
CA LEU A 126 -2.93 -20.09 4.09
C LEU A 126 -1.53 -19.51 3.91
N GLU A 127 -0.54 -20.34 3.75
CA GLU A 127 0.83 -19.86 3.46
C GLU A 127 1.03 -19.62 1.97
#